data_3c57a855cb5381c78ecc0a831fb2973f
#
_entry.id   3c57a855cb5381c78ecc0a831fb2973f
#
_cell.length_a   1.000
_cell.length_b   1.000
_cell.length_c   1.000
_cell.angle_alpha   90.00
_cell.angle_beta   90.00
_cell.angle_gamma   90.00
#
_symmetry.space_group_name_H-M   'P 1'
#
loop_
_entity.id
_entity.type
_entity.pdbx_description
1 polymer ?
#
loop_
_entity_poly.entity_id
_entity_poly.type
_entity_poly.pdbx_seq_one_letter_code
_entity_poly.pdbx_strand_id
1 'polypeptide(L)'
;MIATHIKRHNAPKGLFSGNMNDAEISLQNEKIYQMIFLKRNLNKFIEKGDLNQSIIAQHFGTSQSQISQLLNSKIDSYTMETLTVFAFMVDSKLGLISSRDEAKQKMLNNKLALMKEISLKIKEKLKADKINQSELGRKYFNTNQSVVSEFVNEVNFKVHVSNYSYDRLRKYAYVCGITEKELDEYEK
;
A
#
# COMPACT_ATOMS: atom_id res chain seq x y z
N MET A 1 -20.56 16.79 -6.94
CA MET A 1 -19.37 17.65 -6.91
C MET A 1 -18.75 17.60 -5.51
N ILE A 2 -18.14 16.43 -5.12
CA ILE A 2 -17.40 16.27 -3.86
C ILE A 2 -16.15 15.42 -4.21
N ALA A 3 -15.25 16.00 -4.98
CA ALA A 3 -13.98 15.34 -5.32
C ALA A 3 -12.81 16.33 -5.21
N THR A 4 -12.97 17.34 -4.38
CA THR A 4 -11.94 18.35 -4.22
C THR A 4 -11.55 18.44 -2.76
N HIS A 5 -10.32 18.05 -2.47
CA HIS A 5 -9.56 18.31 -1.25
C HIS A 5 -9.44 17.20 -0.19
N ILE A 6 -9.45 15.92 -0.56
CA ILE A 6 -8.64 15.02 0.24
C ILE A 6 -7.18 15.31 -0.20
N LYS A 7 -6.48 16.16 0.53
CA LYS A 7 -5.04 16.36 0.33
C LYS A 7 -4.39 15.00 0.59
N ARG A 8 -3.74 14.44 -0.44
CA ARG A 8 -2.78 13.36 -0.21
C ARG A 8 -1.81 13.90 0.84
N HIS A 9 -1.72 13.22 1.98
CA HIS A 9 -0.70 13.55 2.97
C HIS A 9 0.65 13.14 2.38
N ASN A 10 1.32 14.11 1.77
CA ASN A 10 2.70 13.90 1.33
C ASN A 10 3.52 13.48 2.55
N ALA A 11 4.33 12.46 2.40
CA ALA A 11 5.31 12.10 3.41
C ALA A 11 6.08 13.37 3.80
N PRO A 12 6.35 13.59 5.10
CA PRO A 12 7.04 14.78 5.54
C PRO A 12 8.40 14.85 4.84
N LYS A 13 8.75 16.04 4.36
CA LYS A 13 10.02 16.26 3.66
C LYS A 13 11.18 16.03 4.63
N GLY A 14 11.96 15.01 4.37
CA GLY A 14 13.16 14.67 5.12
C GLY A 14 13.18 13.24 5.64
N LEU A 15 14.38 12.71 5.76
CA LEU A 15 14.62 11.35 6.24
C LEU A 15 14.12 11.20 7.68
N PHE A 16 13.18 10.29 7.95
CA PHE A 16 12.61 10.01 9.26
C PHE A 16 11.94 11.24 9.94
N SER A 17 11.25 12.06 9.17
CA SER A 17 10.52 13.21 9.70
C SER A 17 9.06 12.88 10.11
N GLY A 18 8.54 11.69 9.74
CA GLY A 18 7.23 11.19 10.12
C GLY A 18 7.26 10.35 11.41
N ASN A 19 6.10 10.16 12.00
CA ASN A 19 5.88 9.22 13.10
C ASN A 19 4.81 8.19 12.73
N MET A 20 4.64 7.13 13.54
CA MET A 20 3.73 6.04 13.25
C MET A 20 2.24 6.44 13.29
N ASN A 21 1.87 7.47 14.06
CA ASN A 21 0.48 7.96 14.09
C ASN A 21 0.12 8.71 12.80
N ASP A 22 1.03 9.57 12.33
CA ASP A 22 0.86 10.25 11.04
C ASP A 22 0.87 9.25 9.88
N ALA A 23 1.69 8.19 9.98
CA ALA A 23 1.72 7.10 9.02
C ALA A 23 0.38 6.33 8.97
N GLU A 24 -0.28 6.13 10.10
CA GLU A 24 -1.62 5.53 10.15
C GLU A 24 -2.66 6.39 9.43
N ILE A 25 -2.66 7.70 9.71
CA ILE A 25 -3.56 8.66 9.04
C ILE A 25 -3.29 8.67 7.52
N SER A 26 -2.02 8.68 7.11
CA SER A 26 -1.64 8.62 5.71
C SER A 26 -2.15 7.34 5.04
N LEU A 27 -1.97 6.18 5.67
CA LEU A 27 -2.46 4.90 5.18
C LEU A 27 -3.98 4.88 5.01
N GLN A 28 -4.73 5.43 5.97
CA GLN A 28 -6.20 5.51 5.85
C GLN A 28 -6.62 6.40 4.67
N ASN A 29 -5.95 7.52 4.46
CA ASN A 29 -6.19 8.37 3.30
C ASN A 29 -5.90 7.64 1.98
N GLU A 30 -4.80 6.89 1.90
CA GLU A 30 -4.48 6.08 0.73
C GLU A 30 -5.55 5.01 0.45
N LYS A 31 -6.05 4.32 1.48
CA LYS A 31 -7.17 3.38 1.36
C LYS A 31 -8.42 4.05 0.79
N ILE A 32 -8.75 5.24 1.26
CA ILE A 32 -9.86 6.03 0.74
C ILE A 32 -9.68 6.32 -0.75
N TYR A 33 -8.48 6.73 -1.17
CA TYR A 33 -8.19 7.00 -2.59
C TYR A 33 -8.34 5.76 -3.45
N GLN A 34 -7.74 4.65 -3.04
CA GLN A 34 -7.84 3.38 -3.78
C GLN A 34 -9.30 2.93 -3.91
N MET A 35 -10.07 3.06 -2.84
CA MET A 35 -11.49 2.71 -2.86
C MET A 35 -12.30 3.62 -3.79
N ILE A 36 -12.07 4.93 -3.77
CA ILE A 36 -12.72 5.89 -4.69
C ILE A 36 -12.36 5.55 -6.13
N PHE A 37 -11.09 5.25 -6.41
CA PHE A 37 -10.63 4.84 -7.74
C PHE A 37 -11.38 3.59 -8.23
N LEU A 38 -11.41 2.53 -7.41
CA LEU A 38 -12.08 1.27 -7.73
C LEU A 38 -13.58 1.49 -7.94
N LYS A 39 -14.26 2.14 -7.00
CA LYS A 39 -15.68 2.43 -7.08
C LYS A 39 -16.04 3.20 -8.35
N ARG A 40 -15.30 4.27 -8.64
CA ARG A 40 -15.53 5.11 -9.83
C ARG A 40 -15.40 4.31 -11.12
N ASN A 41 -14.35 3.51 -11.24
CA ASN A 41 -14.09 2.76 -12.46
C ASN A 41 -15.07 1.59 -12.61
N LEU A 42 -15.35 0.84 -11.55
CA LEU A 42 -16.29 -0.29 -11.61
C LEU A 42 -17.73 0.19 -11.89
N ASN A 43 -18.21 1.25 -11.23
CA ASN A 43 -19.54 1.79 -11.48
C ASN A 43 -19.73 2.25 -12.92
N LYS A 44 -18.71 2.86 -13.53
CA LYS A 44 -18.75 3.24 -14.94
C LYS A 44 -19.08 2.07 -15.88
N PHE A 45 -18.54 0.89 -15.62
CA PHE A 45 -18.81 -0.31 -16.41
C PHE A 45 -20.13 -1.00 -16.02
N ILE A 46 -20.52 -0.92 -14.75
CA ILE A 46 -21.83 -1.41 -14.28
C ILE A 46 -22.95 -0.57 -14.90
N GLU A 47 -22.84 0.72 -14.90
CA GLU A 47 -23.83 1.65 -15.48
C GLU A 47 -23.99 1.47 -17.00
N LYS A 48 -22.93 1.09 -17.70
CA LYS A 48 -22.97 0.73 -19.12
C LYS A 48 -23.57 -0.64 -19.42
N GLY A 49 -23.76 -1.47 -18.39
CA GLY A 49 -24.21 -2.86 -18.55
C GLY A 49 -23.10 -3.84 -18.93
N ASP A 50 -21.83 -3.40 -19.00
CA ASP A 50 -20.69 -4.22 -19.36
C ASP A 50 -20.32 -5.20 -18.24
N LEU A 51 -20.55 -4.82 -16.98
CA LEU A 51 -20.24 -5.58 -15.77
C LEU A 51 -21.42 -5.61 -14.79
N ASN A 52 -21.45 -6.63 -13.93
CA ASN A 52 -22.27 -6.65 -12.73
C ASN A 52 -21.45 -7.12 -11.52
N GLN A 53 -21.99 -6.98 -10.33
CA GLN A 53 -21.29 -7.32 -9.09
C GLN A 53 -20.85 -8.78 -9.02
N SER A 54 -21.59 -9.70 -9.64
CA SER A 54 -21.25 -11.12 -9.67
C SER A 54 -20.04 -11.40 -10.56
N ILE A 55 -20.00 -10.80 -11.75
CA ILE A 55 -18.86 -10.90 -12.68
C ILE A 55 -17.60 -10.31 -12.02
N ILE A 56 -17.71 -9.15 -11.39
CA ILE A 56 -16.60 -8.50 -10.68
C ILE A 56 -16.11 -9.40 -9.54
N ALA A 57 -17.03 -9.96 -8.75
CA ALA A 57 -16.69 -10.86 -7.65
C ALA A 57 -15.95 -12.11 -8.11
N GLN A 58 -16.41 -12.73 -9.18
CA GLN A 58 -15.75 -13.88 -9.80
C GLN A 58 -14.34 -13.53 -10.29
N HIS A 59 -14.18 -12.41 -11.00
CA HIS A 59 -12.88 -11.96 -11.51
C HIS A 59 -11.91 -11.64 -10.39
N PHE A 60 -12.38 -10.96 -9.33
CA PHE A 60 -11.56 -10.63 -8.15
C PHE A 60 -11.31 -11.83 -7.22
N GLY A 61 -11.96 -12.97 -7.47
CA GLY A 61 -11.91 -14.16 -6.61
C GLY A 61 -12.41 -13.85 -5.19
N THR A 62 -13.52 -13.14 -5.09
CA THR A 62 -14.15 -12.72 -3.83
C THR A 62 -15.66 -12.94 -3.86
N SER A 63 -16.37 -12.59 -2.78
CA SER A 63 -17.83 -12.69 -2.75
C SER A 63 -18.52 -11.43 -3.30
N GLN A 64 -19.74 -11.60 -3.83
CA GLN A 64 -20.58 -10.46 -4.25
C GLN A 64 -20.83 -9.49 -3.08
N SER A 65 -20.98 -10.01 -1.85
CA SER A 65 -21.13 -9.19 -0.65
C SER A 65 -19.91 -8.28 -0.42
N GLN A 66 -18.69 -8.78 -0.63
CA GLN A 66 -17.48 -7.94 -0.55
C GLN A 66 -17.47 -6.87 -1.64
N ILE A 67 -17.84 -7.19 -2.89
CA ILE A 67 -17.97 -6.18 -3.95
C ILE A 67 -19.01 -5.12 -3.59
N SER A 68 -20.15 -5.53 -3.04
CA SER A 68 -21.16 -4.57 -2.54
C SER A 68 -20.61 -3.65 -1.46
N GLN A 69 -19.81 -4.18 -0.52
CA GLN A 69 -19.14 -3.37 0.52
C GLN A 69 -18.13 -2.39 -0.09
N LEU A 70 -17.37 -2.81 -1.10
CA LEU A 70 -16.43 -1.97 -1.83
C LEU A 70 -17.16 -0.79 -2.52
N LEU A 71 -18.22 -1.09 -3.25
CA LEU A 71 -19.02 -0.06 -3.95
C LEU A 71 -19.77 0.88 -2.99
N ASN A 72 -20.09 0.39 -1.78
CA ASN A 72 -20.69 1.19 -0.71
C ASN A 72 -19.67 1.89 0.21
N SER A 73 -18.38 1.84 -0.16
CA SER A 73 -17.28 2.57 0.51
C SER A 73 -17.08 2.18 1.98
N LYS A 74 -17.23 0.89 2.33
CA LYS A 74 -16.91 0.36 3.66
C LYS A 74 -15.41 0.08 3.79
N ILE A 75 -14.64 1.14 4.06
CA ILE A 75 -13.17 1.12 4.02
C ILE A 75 -12.54 0.16 5.02
N ASP A 76 -13.10 0.04 6.22
CA ASP A 76 -12.55 -0.80 7.29
C ASP A 76 -12.60 -2.30 6.98
N SER A 77 -13.35 -2.68 5.93
CA SER A 77 -13.45 -4.06 5.46
C SER A 77 -12.27 -4.51 4.61
N TYR A 78 -11.33 -3.60 4.27
CA TYR A 78 -10.25 -3.88 3.33
C TYR A 78 -8.88 -3.49 3.87
N THR A 79 -7.89 -4.35 3.62
CA THR A 79 -6.47 -3.99 3.75
C THR A 79 -6.02 -3.20 2.53
N MET A 80 -4.97 -2.40 2.67
CA MET A 80 -4.34 -1.72 1.53
C MET A 80 -3.87 -2.71 0.48
N GLU A 81 -3.35 -3.87 0.91
CA GLU A 81 -2.93 -4.95 0.02
C GLU A 81 -4.08 -5.42 -0.88
N THR A 82 -5.27 -5.66 -0.31
CA THR A 82 -6.45 -6.09 -1.07
C THR A 82 -6.89 -5.02 -2.06
N LEU A 83 -6.96 -3.76 -1.63
CA LEU A 83 -7.35 -2.65 -2.51
C LEU A 83 -6.36 -2.47 -3.67
N THR A 84 -5.06 -2.59 -3.41
CA THR A 84 -4.03 -2.46 -4.43
C THR A 84 -4.07 -3.63 -5.43
N VAL A 85 -4.27 -4.87 -4.96
CA VAL A 85 -4.48 -6.02 -5.84
C VAL A 85 -5.68 -5.78 -6.75
N PHE A 86 -6.81 -5.33 -6.22
CA PHE A 86 -7.99 -5.01 -7.03
C PHE A 86 -7.73 -3.87 -8.01
N ALA A 87 -6.96 -2.86 -7.61
CA ALA A 87 -6.60 -1.75 -8.51
C ALA A 87 -5.75 -2.22 -9.70
N PHE A 88 -4.85 -3.19 -9.52
CA PHE A 88 -4.08 -3.79 -10.62
C PHE A 88 -4.93 -4.59 -11.60
N MET A 89 -6.12 -5.02 -11.19
CA MET A 89 -7.05 -5.80 -12.03
C MET A 89 -8.02 -4.91 -12.82
N VAL A 90 -7.99 -3.58 -12.61
CA VAL A 90 -8.96 -2.64 -13.19
C VAL A 90 -8.25 -1.55 -13.98
N ASP A 91 -8.64 -1.37 -15.24
CA ASP A 91 -8.27 -0.20 -16.05
C ASP A 91 -9.47 0.73 -16.24
N SER A 92 -9.22 2.02 -16.26
CA SER A 92 -10.27 3.04 -16.39
C SER A 92 -10.99 3.06 -17.75
N LYS A 93 -10.37 2.47 -18.78
CA LYS A 93 -10.88 2.43 -20.15
C LYS A 93 -11.31 1.03 -20.58
N LEU A 94 -10.52 0.01 -20.16
CA LEU A 94 -10.67 -1.37 -20.63
C LEU A 94 -11.50 -2.25 -19.67
N GLY A 95 -11.75 -1.80 -18.45
CA GLY A 95 -12.48 -2.56 -17.43
C GLY A 95 -11.55 -3.52 -16.66
N LEU A 96 -11.90 -4.80 -16.66
CA LEU A 96 -11.11 -5.84 -15.99
C LEU A 96 -9.98 -6.33 -16.92
N ILE A 97 -8.71 -6.18 -16.50
CA ILE A 97 -7.55 -6.33 -17.41
C ILE A 97 -6.58 -7.46 -17.05
N SER A 98 -6.49 -7.85 -15.79
CA SER A 98 -5.54 -8.87 -15.35
C SER A 98 -6.20 -9.89 -14.43
N SER A 99 -5.60 -11.07 -14.38
CA SER A 99 -5.99 -12.09 -13.42
C SER A 99 -5.58 -11.70 -12.00
N ARG A 100 -6.24 -12.31 -11.01
CA ARG A 100 -5.89 -12.13 -9.60
C ARG A 100 -4.45 -12.57 -9.29
N ASP A 101 -3.97 -13.62 -9.94
CA ASP A 101 -2.63 -14.15 -9.68
C ASP A 101 -1.54 -13.23 -10.25
N GLU A 102 -1.76 -12.65 -11.43
CA GLU A 102 -0.88 -11.61 -11.99
C GLU A 102 -0.85 -10.38 -11.08
N ALA A 103 -2.02 -9.93 -10.63
CA ALA A 103 -2.13 -8.80 -9.72
C ALA A 103 -1.43 -9.05 -8.37
N LYS A 104 -1.56 -10.26 -7.81
CA LYS A 104 -0.84 -10.67 -6.60
C LYS A 104 0.67 -10.73 -6.81
N GLN A 105 1.12 -11.24 -7.97
CA GLN A 105 2.55 -11.27 -8.28
C GLN A 105 3.12 -9.85 -8.41
N LYS A 106 2.39 -8.94 -9.05
CA LYS A 106 2.75 -7.52 -9.12
C LYS A 106 2.81 -6.91 -7.72
N MET A 107 1.84 -7.21 -6.85
CA MET A 107 1.82 -6.77 -5.46
C MET A 107 3.04 -7.27 -4.67
N LEU A 108 3.42 -8.54 -4.86
CA LEU A 108 4.59 -9.12 -4.22
C LEU A 108 5.88 -8.41 -4.65
N ASN A 109 6.00 -8.10 -5.94
CA ASN A 109 7.16 -7.35 -6.48
C ASN A 109 7.22 -5.95 -5.86
N ASN A 110 6.08 -5.26 -5.72
CA ASN A 110 6.03 -3.94 -5.09
C ASN A 110 6.41 -4.01 -3.60
N LYS A 111 5.97 -5.03 -2.87
CA LYS A 111 6.40 -5.24 -1.47
C LYS A 111 7.91 -5.40 -1.37
N LEU A 112 8.52 -6.20 -2.27
CA LEU A 112 9.96 -6.41 -2.30
C LEU A 112 10.74 -5.13 -2.62
N ALA A 113 10.26 -4.35 -3.59
CA ALA A 113 10.87 -3.07 -3.95
C ALA A 113 10.80 -2.10 -2.76
N LEU A 114 9.64 -2.00 -2.13
CA LEU A 114 9.42 -1.14 -0.97
C LEU A 114 10.29 -1.54 0.23
N MET A 115 10.45 -2.85 0.50
CA MET A 115 11.35 -3.35 1.56
C MET A 115 12.80 -2.94 1.31
N LYS A 116 13.28 -3.00 0.06
CA LYS A 116 14.64 -2.56 -0.30
C LYS A 116 14.84 -1.06 -0.05
N GLU A 117 13.87 -0.26 -0.45
CA GLU A 117 13.94 1.19 -0.26
C GLU A 117 13.93 1.56 1.23
N ILE A 118 13.04 0.96 2.02
CA ILE A 118 13.03 1.12 3.48
C ILE A 118 14.39 0.72 4.08
N SER A 119 14.99 -0.38 3.62
CA SER A 119 16.31 -0.83 4.06
C SER A 119 17.39 0.22 3.81
N LEU A 120 17.42 0.80 2.61
CA LEU A 120 18.39 1.86 2.27
C LEU A 120 18.22 3.06 3.19
N LYS A 121 16.99 3.54 3.39
CA LYS A 121 16.71 4.68 4.28
C LYS A 121 17.09 4.39 5.74
N ILE A 122 16.84 3.18 6.24
CA ILE A 122 17.26 2.76 7.59
C ILE A 122 18.78 2.80 7.72
N LYS A 123 19.52 2.24 6.76
CA LYS A 123 20.99 2.25 6.77
C LYS A 123 21.57 3.67 6.75
N GLU A 124 21.00 4.53 5.91
CA GLU A 124 21.37 5.95 5.86
C GLU A 124 21.17 6.61 7.22
N LYS A 125 20.04 6.38 7.87
CA LYS A 125 19.70 6.99 9.17
C LYS A 125 20.60 6.50 10.29
N LEU A 126 20.84 5.19 10.38
CA LEU A 126 21.76 4.61 11.36
C LEU A 126 23.16 5.22 11.25
N LYS A 127 23.64 5.42 10.02
CA LYS A 127 24.95 6.03 9.76
C LYS A 127 24.98 7.53 10.10
N ALA A 128 23.94 8.26 9.70
CA ALA A 128 23.87 9.71 9.89
C ALA A 128 23.77 10.11 11.37
N ASP A 129 22.90 9.46 12.13
CA ASP A 129 22.60 9.82 13.52
C ASP A 129 23.52 9.08 14.52
N LYS A 130 24.29 8.09 14.06
CA LYS A 130 25.14 7.22 14.91
C LYS A 130 24.34 6.49 16.03
N ILE A 131 23.07 6.23 15.79
CA ILE A 131 22.20 5.48 16.72
C ILE A 131 22.24 3.98 16.40
N ASN A 132 21.90 3.16 17.39
CA ASN A 132 21.81 1.70 17.18
C ASN A 132 20.42 1.27 16.67
N GLN A 133 20.32 0.05 16.18
CA GLN A 133 19.07 -0.51 15.62
C GLN A 133 17.92 -0.57 16.64
N SER A 134 18.24 -0.82 17.93
CA SER A 134 17.22 -0.86 18.99
C SER A 134 16.62 0.51 19.25
N GLU A 135 17.45 1.55 19.26
CA GLU A 135 17.01 2.94 19.43
C GLU A 135 16.18 3.40 18.23
N LEU A 136 16.64 3.12 17.01
CA LEU A 136 15.92 3.45 15.78
C LEU A 136 14.55 2.76 15.75
N GLY A 137 14.48 1.47 16.08
CA GLY A 137 13.23 0.71 16.11
C GLY A 137 12.21 1.31 17.08
N ARG A 138 12.63 1.62 18.31
CA ARG A 138 11.75 2.23 19.33
C ARG A 138 11.31 3.64 18.96
N LYS A 139 12.23 4.46 18.49
CA LYS A 139 11.99 5.88 18.25
C LYS A 139 11.09 6.16 17.05
N TYR A 140 11.29 5.42 15.96
CA TYR A 140 10.64 5.74 14.68
C TYR A 140 9.57 4.73 14.24
N PHE A 141 9.75 3.45 14.54
CA PHE A 141 8.87 2.38 14.05
C PHE A 141 7.97 1.74 15.11
N ASN A 142 8.11 2.16 16.37
CA ASN A 142 7.41 1.53 17.48
C ASN A 142 7.58 -0.01 17.47
N THR A 143 8.83 -0.47 17.27
CA THR A 143 9.18 -1.88 17.13
C THR A 143 10.51 -2.21 17.81
N ASN A 144 10.84 -3.49 17.87
CA ASN A 144 12.10 -3.98 18.47
C ASN A 144 13.26 -4.02 17.45
N GLN A 145 14.45 -4.31 17.96
CA GLN A 145 15.69 -4.43 17.18
C GLN A 145 15.60 -5.49 16.08
N SER A 146 14.91 -6.62 16.32
CA SER A 146 14.86 -7.73 15.35
C SER A 146 14.26 -7.31 14.03
N VAL A 147 13.19 -6.52 14.06
CA VAL A 147 12.56 -5.97 12.85
C VAL A 147 13.50 -5.05 12.07
N VAL A 148 14.21 -4.16 12.77
CA VAL A 148 15.19 -3.28 12.12
C VAL A 148 16.34 -4.08 11.53
N SER A 149 16.81 -5.12 12.27
CA SER A 149 17.87 -6.03 11.81
C SER A 149 17.49 -6.78 10.54
N GLU A 150 16.22 -7.20 10.39
CA GLU A 150 15.73 -7.83 9.16
C GLU A 150 15.88 -6.90 7.95
N PHE A 151 15.56 -5.62 8.10
CA PHE A 151 15.75 -4.64 7.02
C PHE A 151 17.22 -4.35 6.74
N VAL A 152 18.07 -4.25 7.78
CA VAL A 152 19.51 -3.95 7.60
C VAL A 152 20.25 -5.09 6.90
N ASN A 153 19.92 -6.33 7.23
CA ASN A 153 20.67 -7.50 6.74
C ASN A 153 20.26 -7.97 5.33
N GLU A 154 19.12 -7.54 4.78
CA GLU A 154 18.58 -7.85 3.43
C GLU A 154 18.60 -9.35 3.01
N VAL A 155 19.21 -10.20 3.79
CA VAL A 155 19.69 -11.54 3.41
C VAL A 155 18.58 -12.46 2.92
N ASN A 156 17.32 -12.15 3.20
CA ASN A 156 16.21 -13.02 2.82
C ASN A 156 14.89 -12.27 2.55
N PHE A 157 14.91 -11.07 1.95
CA PHE A 157 13.66 -10.35 1.67
C PHE A 157 12.62 -11.17 0.91
N LYS A 158 13.05 -12.01 -0.04
CA LYS A 158 12.14 -12.89 -0.79
C LYS A 158 11.43 -13.91 0.12
N VAL A 159 12.10 -14.38 1.18
CA VAL A 159 11.53 -15.32 2.15
C VAL A 159 10.67 -14.59 3.18
N HIS A 160 11.11 -13.41 3.61
CA HIS A 160 10.46 -12.65 4.68
C HIS A 160 9.34 -11.72 4.20
N VAL A 161 9.22 -11.46 2.89
CA VAL A 161 8.21 -10.54 2.35
C VAL A 161 6.77 -10.91 2.74
N SER A 162 6.48 -12.20 2.93
CA SER A 162 5.18 -12.69 3.38
C SER A 162 4.88 -12.34 4.85
N ASN A 163 5.91 -12.09 5.67
CA ASN A 163 5.77 -11.76 7.09
C ASN A 163 5.35 -10.31 7.32
N TYR A 164 5.44 -9.48 6.28
CA TYR A 164 5.04 -8.08 6.34
C TYR A 164 3.76 -7.85 5.56
N SER A 165 2.72 -7.33 6.24
CA SER A 165 1.56 -6.80 5.53
C SER A 165 1.96 -5.55 4.74
N TYR A 166 1.30 -5.31 3.61
CA TYR A 166 1.56 -4.11 2.83
C TYR A 166 1.23 -2.83 3.60
N ASP A 167 0.17 -2.87 4.41
CA ASP A 167 -0.21 -1.79 5.34
C ASP A 167 0.96 -1.40 6.26
N ARG A 168 1.68 -2.39 6.81
CA ARG A 168 2.85 -2.15 7.67
C ARG A 168 4.02 -1.56 6.90
N LEU A 169 4.31 -2.08 5.71
CA LEU A 169 5.36 -1.54 4.85
C LEU A 169 5.08 -0.11 4.42
N ARG A 170 3.84 0.23 4.08
CA ARG A 170 3.44 1.60 3.73
C ARG A 170 3.65 2.56 4.91
N LYS A 171 3.31 2.17 6.13
CA LYS A 171 3.59 2.97 7.33
C LYS A 171 5.09 3.18 7.55
N TYR A 172 5.89 2.15 7.37
CA TYR A 172 7.35 2.28 7.48
C TYR A 172 7.94 3.17 6.39
N ALA A 173 7.46 3.06 5.15
CA ALA A 173 7.84 3.93 4.05
C ALA A 173 7.56 5.41 4.37
N TYR A 174 6.38 5.70 4.89
CA TYR A 174 6.00 7.05 5.32
C TYR A 174 6.97 7.60 6.38
N VAL A 175 7.26 6.81 7.41
CA VAL A 175 8.22 7.19 8.48
C VAL A 175 9.62 7.43 7.91
N CYS A 176 10.05 6.61 6.94
CA CYS A 176 11.33 6.79 6.25
C CYS A 176 11.38 8.03 5.34
N GLY A 177 10.25 8.69 5.10
CA GLY A 177 10.16 9.83 4.18
C GLY A 177 10.16 9.43 2.70
N ILE A 178 9.81 8.17 2.39
CA ILE A 178 9.63 7.69 1.02
C ILE A 178 8.37 8.34 0.46
N THR A 179 8.50 9.12 -0.60
CA THR A 179 7.40 9.87 -1.19
C THR A 179 6.50 8.99 -2.07
N GLU A 180 5.24 9.41 -2.26
CA GLU A 180 4.33 8.72 -3.19
C GLU A 180 4.93 8.63 -4.61
N LYS A 181 5.65 9.67 -5.06
CA LYS A 181 6.29 9.66 -6.37
C LYS A 181 7.33 8.54 -6.49
N GLU A 182 8.13 8.31 -5.44
CA GLU A 182 9.06 7.18 -5.39
C GLU A 182 8.30 5.84 -5.37
N LEU A 183 7.14 5.77 -4.71
CA LEU A 183 6.30 4.58 -4.69
C LEU A 183 5.61 4.32 -6.04
N ASP A 184 5.13 5.36 -6.72
CA ASP A 184 4.48 5.26 -8.03
C ASP A 184 5.45 4.75 -9.13
N GLU A 185 6.76 4.94 -8.97
CA GLU A 185 7.78 4.39 -9.86
C GLU A 185 7.87 2.86 -9.80
N TYR A 186 7.49 2.25 -8.67
CA TYR A 186 7.44 0.79 -8.50
C TYR A 186 6.09 0.18 -8.93
N GLU A 187 5.06 0.99 -9.13
CA GLU A 187 3.72 0.54 -9.53
C GLU A 187 3.51 0.51 -11.06
N LYS A 188 4.50 0.96 -11.83
CA LYS A 188 4.51 0.89 -13.30
C LYS A 188 5.02 -0.46 -13.80
#